data_eeafef6910ab985ad5d2bbf7aafdd672
#
_entry.id   eeafef6910ab985ad5d2bbf7aafdd672
#
_cell.length_a   1.000
_cell.length_b   1.000
_cell.length_c   1.000
_cell.angle_alpha   90.00
_cell.angle_beta   90.00
_cell.angle_gamma   90.00
#
_symmetry.space_group_name_H-M   'P 1'
#
loop_
_entity.id
_entity.type
_entity.pdbx_description
1 polymer ?
#
loop_
_entity_poly.entity_id
_entity_poly.type
_entity_poly.pdbx_seq_one_letter_code
_entity_poly.pdbx_strand_id
1 'polypeptide(L)'
;MDSAQIKSTVKDLITEIAEDMEVDAAKITDDAHLIKDMGLDSMALLEVLATMEKKFGVSIPESEFPNLTTINKCAATVEKYLAEKK
;
A
#
# COMPACT_ATOMS: atom_id res chain seq x y z
N MET A 1 -6.07 -1.33 15.53
CA MET A 1 -6.73 -0.62 14.41
C MET A 1 -7.75 -1.52 13.75
N ASP A 2 -8.88 -0.99 13.38
CA ASP A 2 -9.86 -1.78 12.62
C ASP A 2 -9.53 -1.73 11.12
N SER A 3 -10.26 -2.53 10.32
CA SER A 3 -10.02 -2.61 8.88
C SER A 3 -10.16 -1.28 8.17
N ALA A 4 -11.12 -0.46 8.58
CA ALA A 4 -11.35 0.84 7.95
C ALA A 4 -10.18 1.80 8.21
N GLN A 5 -9.64 1.78 9.42
CA GLN A 5 -8.50 2.61 9.79
C GLN A 5 -7.23 2.16 9.05
N ILE A 6 -7.02 0.85 8.94
CA ILE A 6 -5.88 0.29 8.21
C ILE A 6 -5.94 0.71 6.75
N LYS A 7 -7.11 0.54 6.13
CA LYS A 7 -7.30 0.90 4.72
C LYS A 7 -7.10 2.41 4.50
N SER A 8 -7.65 3.22 5.38
CA SER A 8 -7.50 4.68 5.28
C SER A 8 -6.03 5.10 5.38
N THR A 9 -5.30 4.51 6.33
CA THR A 9 -3.88 4.81 6.49
C THR A 9 -3.06 4.34 5.29
N VAL A 10 -3.33 3.15 4.78
CA VAL A 10 -2.65 2.63 3.59
C VAL A 10 -2.94 3.52 2.38
N LYS A 11 -4.20 3.92 2.21
CA LYS A 11 -4.58 4.80 1.10
C LYS A 11 -3.86 6.15 1.20
N ASP A 12 -3.77 6.71 2.41
CA ASP A 12 -3.11 8.00 2.62
C ASP A 12 -1.62 7.93 2.27
N LEU A 13 -0.93 6.88 2.69
CA LEU A 13 0.50 6.76 2.40
C LEU A 13 0.76 6.50 0.91
N ILE A 14 -0.07 5.71 0.26
CA ILE A 14 0.06 5.46 -1.18
C ILE A 14 -0.26 6.74 -1.96
N THR A 15 -1.29 7.47 -1.54
CA THR A 15 -1.66 8.74 -2.17
C THR A 15 -0.50 9.73 -2.09
N GLU A 16 0.15 9.83 -0.95
CA GLU A 16 1.27 10.74 -0.75
C GLU A 16 2.44 10.39 -1.69
N ILE A 17 2.77 9.10 -1.79
CA ILE A 17 3.83 8.63 -2.68
C ILE A 17 3.46 8.88 -4.14
N ALA A 18 2.21 8.61 -4.51
CA ALA A 18 1.72 8.82 -5.87
C ALA A 18 1.73 10.30 -6.25
N GLU A 19 1.34 11.17 -5.32
CA GLU A 19 1.37 12.62 -5.57
C GLU A 19 2.78 13.14 -5.79
N ASP A 20 3.75 12.60 -5.06
CA ASP A 20 5.15 12.95 -5.25
C ASP A 20 5.65 12.55 -6.63
N MET A 21 5.03 11.55 -7.24
CA MET A 21 5.33 11.10 -8.60
C MET A 21 4.43 11.74 -9.66
N GLU A 22 3.64 12.73 -9.25
CA GLU A 22 2.76 13.50 -10.14
C GLU A 22 1.64 12.64 -10.76
N VAL A 23 1.17 11.63 -10.04
CA VAL A 23 0.03 10.83 -10.48
C VAL A 23 -1.25 11.64 -10.30
N ASP A 24 -2.12 11.60 -11.33
CA ASP A 24 -3.41 12.28 -11.27
C ASP A 24 -4.26 11.69 -10.13
N ALA A 25 -4.78 12.56 -9.26
CA ALA A 25 -5.59 12.14 -8.12
C ALA A 25 -6.82 11.31 -8.54
N ALA A 26 -7.36 11.57 -9.73
CA ALA A 26 -8.50 10.81 -10.25
C ALA A 26 -8.17 9.33 -10.47
N LYS A 27 -6.89 8.99 -10.62
CA LYS A 27 -6.44 7.60 -10.81
C LYS A 27 -6.19 6.87 -9.51
N ILE A 28 -6.19 7.57 -8.38
CA ILE A 28 -5.90 6.99 -7.07
C ILE A 28 -7.21 6.50 -6.45
N THR A 29 -7.60 5.30 -6.81
CA THR A 29 -8.82 4.66 -6.28
C THR A 29 -8.45 3.34 -5.60
N ASP A 30 -9.36 2.84 -4.76
CA ASP A 30 -9.10 1.65 -3.95
C ASP A 30 -8.75 0.42 -4.77
N ASP A 31 -9.35 0.27 -5.95
CA ASP A 31 -9.16 -0.89 -6.82
C ASP A 31 -8.24 -0.61 -8.00
N ALA A 32 -7.71 0.60 -8.13
CA ALA A 32 -6.77 0.92 -9.20
C ALA A 32 -5.47 0.14 -9.02
N HIS A 33 -4.95 -0.39 -10.12
CA HIS A 33 -3.69 -1.11 -10.09
C HIS A 33 -2.54 -0.09 -9.94
N LEU A 34 -1.70 -0.31 -8.94
CA LEU A 34 -0.64 0.65 -8.62
C LEU A 34 0.31 0.88 -9.79
N ILE A 35 0.64 -0.16 -10.54
CA ILE A 35 1.53 -0.05 -11.70
C ILE A 35 0.76 0.29 -12.97
N LYS A 36 -0.28 -0.49 -13.29
CA LYS A 36 -1.00 -0.36 -14.59
C LYS A 36 -1.84 0.89 -14.69
N ASP A 37 -2.49 1.27 -13.60
CA ASP A 37 -3.41 2.42 -13.60
C ASP A 37 -2.75 3.69 -13.08
N MET A 38 -1.97 3.59 -12.01
CA MET A 38 -1.31 4.75 -11.42
C MET A 38 0.07 5.03 -12.01
N GLY A 39 0.68 4.02 -12.65
CA GLY A 39 1.99 4.19 -13.26
C GLY A 39 3.16 4.16 -12.28
N LEU A 40 2.96 3.62 -11.08
CA LEU A 40 4.05 3.47 -10.12
C LEU A 40 5.02 2.39 -10.60
N ASP A 41 6.30 2.62 -10.43
CA ASP A 41 7.32 1.62 -10.78
C ASP A 41 7.70 0.77 -9.57
N SER A 42 8.63 -0.17 -9.79
CA SER A 42 9.06 -1.08 -8.72
C SER A 42 9.68 -0.34 -7.54
N MET A 43 10.40 0.75 -7.80
CA MET A 43 11.02 1.54 -6.74
C MET A 43 9.96 2.20 -5.86
N ALA A 44 8.90 2.73 -6.49
CA ALA A 44 7.80 3.32 -5.74
C ALA A 44 7.07 2.26 -4.91
N LEU A 45 6.91 1.05 -5.44
CA LEU A 45 6.30 -0.04 -4.69
C LEU A 45 7.15 -0.46 -3.49
N LEU A 46 8.48 -0.46 -3.64
CA LEU A 46 9.37 -0.73 -2.51
C LEU A 46 9.23 0.34 -1.44
N GLU A 47 9.05 1.59 -1.85
CA GLU A 47 8.81 2.69 -0.91
C GLU A 47 7.47 2.51 -0.19
N VAL A 48 6.43 2.09 -0.91
CA VAL A 48 5.13 1.77 -0.32
C VAL A 48 5.30 0.68 0.74
N LEU A 49 6.00 -0.39 0.38
CA LEU A 49 6.23 -1.52 1.30
C LEU A 49 6.97 -1.07 2.56
N ALA A 50 8.07 -0.35 2.38
CA ALA A 50 8.87 0.13 3.51
C ALA A 50 8.06 1.07 4.41
N THR A 51 7.26 1.95 3.81
CA THR A 51 6.43 2.88 4.56
C THR A 51 5.35 2.15 5.35
N MET A 52 4.73 1.13 4.75
CA MET A 52 3.74 0.31 5.45
C MET A 52 4.36 -0.41 6.64
N GLU A 53 5.54 -1.01 6.45
CA GLU A 53 6.23 -1.71 7.54
C GLU A 53 6.52 -0.77 8.70
N LYS A 54 7.00 0.41 8.39
CA LYS A 54 7.33 1.41 9.40
C LYS A 54 6.09 1.96 10.11
N LYS A 55 5.05 2.25 9.33
CA LYS A 55 3.82 2.85 9.85
C LYS A 55 3.07 1.92 10.79
N PHE A 56 3.01 0.63 10.44
CA PHE A 56 2.25 -0.36 11.19
C PHE A 56 3.12 -1.22 12.12
N GLY A 57 4.44 -1.07 12.04
CA GLY A 57 5.35 -1.85 12.87
C GLY A 57 5.34 -3.34 12.56
N VAL A 58 5.19 -3.71 11.29
CA VAL A 58 5.18 -5.10 10.85
C VAL A 58 6.31 -5.36 9.86
N SER A 59 6.70 -6.64 9.73
CA SER A 59 7.62 -7.08 8.70
C SER A 59 6.84 -7.83 7.64
N ILE A 60 6.89 -7.36 6.41
CA ILE A 60 6.19 -7.98 5.28
C ILE A 60 7.24 -8.60 4.37
N PRO A 61 7.23 -9.94 4.20
CA PRO A 61 8.25 -10.59 3.36
C PRO A 61 8.11 -10.18 1.88
N GLU A 62 9.24 -10.20 1.18
CA GLU A 62 9.27 -9.88 -0.24
C GLU A 62 8.36 -10.77 -1.08
N SER A 63 8.06 -11.97 -0.61
CA SER A 63 7.14 -12.88 -1.29
C SER A 63 5.73 -12.29 -1.43
N GLU A 64 5.38 -11.30 -0.61
CA GLU A 64 4.09 -10.61 -0.72
C GLU A 64 4.08 -9.52 -1.80
N PHE A 65 5.26 -9.16 -2.30
CA PHE A 65 5.38 -8.06 -3.26
C PHE A 65 4.43 -8.21 -4.46
N PRO A 66 4.32 -9.40 -5.09
CA PRO A 66 3.38 -9.57 -6.20
C PRO A 66 1.92 -9.37 -5.82
N ASN A 67 1.59 -9.44 -4.54
CA ASN A 67 0.22 -9.25 -4.06
C ASN A 67 -0.13 -7.79 -3.80
N LEU A 68 0.86 -6.90 -3.82
CA LEU A 68 0.66 -5.47 -3.54
C LEU A 68 0.25 -4.73 -4.81
N THR A 69 -0.88 -5.12 -5.39
CA THR A 69 -1.33 -4.62 -6.69
C THR A 69 -2.34 -3.48 -6.61
N THR A 70 -3.10 -3.40 -5.53
CA THR A 70 -4.08 -2.33 -5.31
C THR A 70 -4.03 -1.86 -3.86
N ILE A 71 -4.65 -0.72 -3.59
CA ILE A 71 -4.76 -0.22 -2.21
C ILE A 71 -5.49 -1.25 -1.34
N ASN A 72 -6.58 -1.84 -1.86
CA ASN A 72 -7.32 -2.85 -1.12
C ASN A 72 -6.45 -4.06 -0.76
N LYS A 73 -5.63 -4.52 -1.70
CA LYS A 73 -4.75 -5.67 -1.45
C LYS A 73 -3.60 -5.32 -0.50
N CYS A 74 -3.08 -4.11 -0.58
CA CYS A 74 -2.08 -3.64 0.36
C CYS A 74 -2.65 -3.62 1.78
N ALA A 75 -3.86 -3.09 1.94
CA ALA A 75 -4.53 -3.06 3.24
C ALA A 75 -4.77 -4.46 3.79
N ALA A 76 -5.22 -5.38 2.93
CA ALA A 76 -5.44 -6.77 3.34
C ALA A 76 -4.14 -7.44 3.80
N THR A 77 -3.04 -7.15 3.13
CA THR A 77 -1.73 -7.69 3.51
C THR A 77 -1.31 -7.15 4.88
N VAL A 78 -1.48 -5.86 5.11
CA VAL A 78 -1.17 -5.26 6.42
C VAL A 78 -2.00 -5.90 7.53
N GLU A 79 -3.30 -6.09 7.30
CA GLU A 79 -4.18 -6.72 8.28
C GLU A 79 -3.71 -8.13 8.64
N LYS A 80 -3.31 -8.90 7.63
CA LYS A 80 -2.81 -10.26 7.83
C LYS A 80 -1.60 -10.27 8.77
N TYR A 81 -0.63 -9.41 8.52
CA TYR A 81 0.60 -9.40 9.33
C TYR A 81 0.39 -8.76 10.70
N LEU A 82 -0.53 -7.81 10.82
CA LEU A 82 -0.90 -7.28 12.13
C LEU A 82 -1.58 -8.37 12.99
N ALA A 83 -2.42 -9.19 12.38
CA ALA A 83 -3.08 -10.29 13.09
C ALA A 83 -2.07 -11.34 13.56
N GLU A 84 -1.03 -11.59 12.78
CA GLU A 84 0.01 -12.56 13.12
C GLU A 84 1.00 -12.05 14.17
N LYS A 85 1.05 -10.75 14.37
CA LYS A 85 2.03 -10.12 15.25
C LYS A 85 1.75 -10.27 16.75
N LYS A 86 0.64 -10.78 17.13
CA LYS A 86 0.21 -10.85 18.53
C LYS A 86 1.24 -11.46 19.47
#